data_1f224671c52edc4818e202760617458c
#
_entry.id   1f224671c52edc4818e202760617458c
#
_cell.length_a   1.000
_cell.length_b   1.000
_cell.length_c   1.000
_cell.angle_alpha   90.00
_cell.angle_beta   90.00
_cell.angle_gamma   90.00
#
_symmetry.space_group_name_H-M   'P 1'
#
loop_
_entity.id
_entity.type
_entity.pdbx_description
1 polymer ?
#
loop_
_entity_poly.entity_id
_entity_poly.type
_entity_poly.pdbx_seq_one_letter_code
_entity_poly.pdbx_strand_id
1 'polypeptide(L)'
;MKKYLAMLLALVMVLALCACGNTSAPAADPTQAPAENTGDANAEQPAEEDLVSLAQAEGELVVYGSCEEEYLAAACQNFEKLYGIKTTYQRLSTGEVQAKIEEENGNPSADVWFGGTTDPYNVVAAEGLLEAYEAENASHLISDVYRNADGYWYGIYKGILGFMVNTDELARLNLEAPQDWQDLLKPEYKGLIWLSNYNTAGTAKLVINTMIQKYGHDEGIQYLCDLDKNIEVYTKSGSGPSKNVGTGECVIGIGFLHDGITQILDNGYDNISLVIPSSGTSCEIGATAIFKGAAHPAAARLWIEYALSPECVNLAANNGSYQFLVLDNATQPQAAYDFGLDPNNVMDYDFEDATANIKTYVSEVMTALAENGADTADESRFQIA
;
A
#
# COMPACT_ATOMS: atom_id res chain seq x y z
N MET A 1 31.72 11.64 46.61
CA MET A 1 33.17 11.28 46.81
C MET A 1 33.63 10.49 45.59
N LYS A 2 34.58 11.11 44.89
CA LYS A 2 35.74 10.52 44.18
C LYS A 2 35.38 9.51 43.03
N LYS A 3 35.49 9.86 41.72
CA LYS A 3 36.68 10.29 40.97
C LYS A 3 37.52 9.10 40.47
N TYR A 4 37.65 9.08 39.11
CA TYR A 4 38.82 8.62 38.28
C TYR A 4 39.04 7.12 38.15
N LEU A 5 39.22 6.66 36.90
CA LEU A 5 40.47 6.59 36.14
C LEU A 5 40.14 6.07 34.73
N ALA A 6 40.33 6.64 33.79
CA ALA A 6 41.01 7.08 32.62
C ALA A 6 42.36 6.36 32.33
N MET A 7 42.57 6.12 31.01
CA MET A 7 43.87 5.99 30.33
C MET A 7 44.58 4.62 30.45
N LEU A 8 45.15 4.06 29.46
CA LEU A 8 46.11 4.34 28.38
C LEU A 8 46.51 2.97 27.81
N LEU A 9 46.95 2.70 26.71
CA LEU A 9 47.95 3.08 25.69
C LEU A 9 48.05 1.95 24.70
N ALA A 10 48.13 2.14 23.49
CA ALA A 10 49.11 2.61 22.48
C ALA A 10 49.76 1.46 21.76
N LEU A 11 49.62 1.51 20.45
CA LEU A 11 50.64 1.60 19.42
C LEU A 11 51.89 0.71 19.55
N VAL A 12 52.02 -0.27 18.66
CA VAL A 12 53.32 -0.71 18.17
C VAL A 12 53.27 -0.91 16.63
N MET A 13 53.85 0.04 15.89
CA MET A 13 54.39 -0.16 14.56
C MET A 13 55.70 -0.90 14.67
N VAL A 14 55.97 -1.87 13.80
CA VAL A 14 57.31 -2.24 13.41
C VAL A 14 57.36 -2.45 11.90
N LEU A 15 58.07 -1.55 11.25
CA LEU A 15 58.63 -1.66 9.91
C LEU A 15 59.83 -2.61 9.92
N ALA A 16 59.94 -3.45 8.91
CA ALA A 16 61.25 -3.97 8.50
C ALA A 16 61.28 -4.04 6.97
N LEU A 17 62.20 -3.27 6.43
CA LEU A 17 62.58 -3.15 5.05
C LEU A 17 63.75 -4.10 4.72
N CYS A 18 63.86 -4.44 3.42
CA CYS A 18 65.00 -4.77 2.62
C CYS A 18 65.52 -6.22 2.57
N ALA A 19 65.52 -6.82 1.39
CA ALA A 19 66.77 -6.87 0.59
C ALA A 19 66.55 -7.41 -0.82
N CYS A 20 67.24 -6.78 -1.77
CA CYS A 20 67.29 -7.02 -3.19
C CYS A 20 67.95 -8.35 -3.59
N GLY A 21 67.56 -8.90 -4.73
CA GLY A 21 68.29 -9.93 -5.46
C GLY A 21 67.83 -9.98 -6.91
N ASN A 22 68.64 -9.43 -7.78
CA ASN A 22 68.47 -9.28 -9.22
C ASN A 22 68.98 -10.54 -9.95
N THR A 23 68.19 -11.14 -10.85
CA THR A 23 68.77 -11.85 -12.03
C THR A 23 67.74 -11.91 -13.17
N SER A 24 68.21 -11.63 -14.31
CA SER A 24 67.77 -11.36 -15.66
C SER A 24 66.86 -12.40 -16.31
N ALA A 25 66.00 -11.86 -17.23
CA ALA A 25 65.08 -12.50 -18.16
C ALA A 25 65.73 -13.44 -19.19
N PRO A 26 64.91 -14.25 -19.89
CA PRO A 26 64.60 -13.86 -21.26
C PRO A 26 63.09 -13.94 -21.62
N ALA A 27 62.81 -13.20 -22.69
CA ALA A 27 61.53 -12.98 -23.29
C ALA A 27 60.91 -14.23 -23.98
N ALA A 28 59.58 -14.36 -23.92
CA ALA A 28 58.82 -15.03 -24.95
C ALA A 28 57.33 -14.52 -24.88
N ASP A 29 56.93 -13.93 -25.93
CA ASP A 29 55.75 -13.82 -26.78
C ASP A 29 54.29 -13.76 -26.16
N PRO A 30 53.46 -12.82 -26.65
CA PRO A 30 52.16 -12.53 -26.10
C PRO A 30 51.08 -13.32 -26.82
N THR A 31 50.28 -14.10 -26.10
CA THR A 31 48.89 -14.41 -26.49
C THR A 31 48.18 -15.18 -25.37
N GLN A 32 47.38 -14.50 -24.59
CA GLN A 32 46.08 -14.93 -24.09
C GLN A 32 45.56 -13.87 -23.11
N ALA A 33 44.51 -13.19 -23.54
CA ALA A 33 43.69 -12.35 -22.67
C ALA A 33 43.03 -13.21 -21.58
N PRO A 34 42.88 -12.69 -20.35
CA PRO A 34 42.06 -13.35 -19.35
C PRO A 34 40.61 -13.33 -19.85
N ALA A 35 39.96 -14.49 -19.85
CA ALA A 35 38.53 -14.59 -20.03
C ALA A 35 37.84 -13.75 -18.97
N GLU A 36 37.10 -12.75 -19.40
CA GLU A 36 36.03 -12.10 -18.58
C GLU A 36 35.06 -13.19 -18.18
N ASN A 37 34.98 -13.45 -16.91
CA ASN A 37 33.95 -14.26 -16.30
C ASN A 37 32.68 -13.38 -16.29
N THR A 38 31.97 -13.33 -17.39
CA THR A 38 30.57 -12.88 -17.44
C THR A 38 29.78 -13.91 -16.68
N GLY A 39 29.59 -13.68 -15.38
CA GLY A 39 28.63 -14.39 -14.60
C GLY A 39 27.27 -14.18 -15.26
N ASP A 40 26.75 -15.24 -15.85
CA ASP A 40 25.37 -15.33 -16.29
C ASP A 40 24.46 -15.06 -15.08
N ALA A 41 23.91 -13.87 -15.04
CA ALA A 41 22.83 -13.51 -14.12
C ALA A 41 21.47 -13.95 -14.74
N ASN A 42 21.42 -15.18 -15.22
CA ASN A 42 20.20 -15.85 -15.62
C ASN A 42 20.07 -17.13 -14.78
N ALA A 43 19.76 -16.96 -13.49
CA ALA A 43 19.23 -18.07 -12.72
C ALA A 43 17.84 -18.34 -13.29
N GLU A 44 17.68 -19.46 -14.04
CA GLU A 44 16.37 -19.95 -14.46
C GLU A 44 15.46 -20.00 -13.22
N GLN A 45 14.28 -19.34 -13.30
CA GLN A 45 13.25 -19.48 -12.27
C GLN A 45 12.86 -20.96 -12.19
N PRO A 46 12.66 -21.51 -10.96
CA PRO A 46 12.16 -22.88 -10.80
C PRO A 46 10.80 -23.03 -11.49
N ALA A 47 10.56 -24.16 -12.15
CA ALA A 47 9.22 -24.48 -12.65
C ALA A 47 8.20 -24.51 -11.50
N GLU A 48 6.91 -24.25 -11.77
CA GLU A 48 5.86 -24.12 -10.74
C GLU A 48 5.81 -25.35 -9.77
N GLU A 49 5.93 -26.57 -10.28
CA GLU A 49 5.98 -27.80 -9.43
C GLU A 49 7.20 -27.80 -8.50
N ASP A 50 8.34 -27.26 -8.95
CA ASP A 50 9.53 -27.13 -8.11
C ASP A 50 9.34 -26.03 -7.06
N LEU A 51 8.67 -24.93 -7.42
CA LEU A 51 8.38 -23.80 -6.50
C LEU A 51 7.47 -24.26 -5.35
N VAL A 52 6.41 -25.02 -5.63
CA VAL A 52 5.52 -25.57 -4.60
C VAL A 52 6.29 -26.45 -3.63
N SER A 53 7.15 -27.33 -4.13
CA SER A 53 7.95 -28.23 -3.30
C SER A 53 8.95 -27.47 -2.41
N LEU A 54 9.57 -26.42 -2.94
CA LEU A 54 10.48 -25.55 -2.19
C LEU A 54 9.73 -24.78 -1.10
N ALA A 55 8.59 -24.18 -1.43
CA ALA A 55 7.75 -23.46 -0.49
C ALA A 55 7.22 -24.37 0.64
N GLN A 56 6.81 -25.60 0.30
CA GLN A 56 6.41 -26.59 1.30
C GLN A 56 7.56 -27.00 2.23
N ALA A 57 8.78 -27.03 1.73
CA ALA A 57 9.96 -27.31 2.55
C ALA A 57 10.28 -26.17 3.54
N GLU A 58 9.93 -24.92 3.22
CA GLU A 58 9.99 -23.78 4.14
C GLU A 58 8.87 -23.84 5.20
N GLY A 59 7.68 -24.28 4.83
CA GLY A 59 6.59 -24.67 5.70
C GLY A 59 5.78 -23.55 6.36
N GLU A 60 6.21 -22.29 6.24
CA GLU A 60 5.56 -21.12 6.82
C GLU A 60 5.51 -19.95 5.82
N LEU A 61 4.52 -19.05 6.01
CA LEU A 61 4.40 -17.76 5.35
C LEU A 61 3.81 -16.75 6.31
N VAL A 62 4.36 -15.54 6.35
CA VAL A 62 3.86 -14.42 7.14
C VAL A 62 3.44 -13.27 6.21
N VAL A 63 2.20 -12.80 6.36
CA VAL A 63 1.59 -11.78 5.50
C VAL A 63 1.31 -10.51 6.29
N TYR A 64 1.81 -9.35 5.83
CA TYR A 64 1.25 -8.06 6.22
C TYR A 64 0.15 -7.69 5.24
N GLY A 65 -1.07 -7.47 5.73
CA GLY A 65 -2.24 -7.17 4.90
C GLY A 65 -2.79 -5.80 5.14
N SER A 66 -3.23 -5.12 4.06
CA SER A 66 -3.78 -3.76 4.12
C SER A 66 -5.15 -3.64 3.43
N CYS A 67 -5.79 -4.77 3.13
CA CYS A 67 -7.19 -4.84 2.65
C CYS A 67 -8.15 -5.15 3.79
N GLU A 68 -9.41 -5.45 3.47
CA GLU A 68 -10.43 -5.90 4.42
C GLU A 68 -9.97 -7.19 5.11
N GLU A 69 -10.17 -7.25 6.42
CA GLU A 69 -9.62 -8.34 7.24
C GLU A 69 -10.21 -9.71 6.85
N GLU A 70 -11.48 -9.74 6.49
CA GLU A 70 -12.19 -10.97 6.10
C GLU A 70 -11.62 -11.52 4.79
N TYR A 71 -11.32 -10.66 3.81
CA TYR A 71 -10.67 -11.08 2.56
C TYR A 71 -9.22 -11.53 2.80
N LEU A 72 -8.45 -10.80 3.59
CA LEU A 72 -7.09 -11.17 3.97
C LEU A 72 -7.06 -12.54 4.65
N ALA A 73 -7.96 -12.75 5.62
CA ALA A 73 -8.08 -14.04 6.32
C ALA A 73 -8.45 -15.17 5.37
N ALA A 74 -9.40 -14.95 4.47
CA ALA A 74 -9.83 -15.94 3.48
C ALA A 74 -8.71 -16.28 2.50
N ALA A 75 -7.95 -15.31 2.01
CA ALA A 75 -6.80 -15.52 1.14
C ALA A 75 -5.72 -16.37 1.83
N CYS A 76 -5.35 -16.02 3.07
CA CYS A 76 -4.37 -16.78 3.85
C CYS A 76 -4.82 -18.22 4.13
N GLN A 77 -6.07 -18.42 4.55
CA GLN A 77 -6.64 -19.73 4.82
C GLN A 77 -6.71 -20.60 3.54
N ASN A 78 -7.06 -20.00 2.41
CA ASN A 78 -7.12 -20.71 1.14
C ASN A 78 -5.73 -21.11 0.64
N PHE A 79 -4.73 -20.23 0.78
CA PHE A 79 -3.33 -20.55 0.47
C PHE A 79 -2.83 -21.73 1.32
N GLU A 80 -3.03 -21.68 2.64
CA GLU A 80 -2.68 -22.78 3.53
C GLU A 80 -3.38 -24.08 3.13
N LYS A 81 -4.68 -24.02 2.79
CA LYS A 81 -5.45 -25.19 2.33
C LYS A 81 -4.94 -25.78 1.02
N LEU A 82 -4.56 -24.94 0.05
CA LEU A 82 -4.11 -25.38 -1.28
C LEU A 82 -2.70 -25.99 -1.23
N TYR A 83 -1.81 -25.40 -0.48
CA TYR A 83 -0.38 -25.72 -0.53
C TYR A 83 0.14 -26.42 0.72
N GLY A 84 -0.62 -26.47 1.82
CA GLY A 84 -0.19 -27.07 3.09
C GLY A 84 0.89 -26.28 3.82
N ILE A 85 1.04 -24.98 3.50
CA ILE A 85 2.00 -24.06 4.10
C ILE A 85 1.28 -23.27 5.18
N LYS A 86 1.75 -23.32 6.43
CA LYS A 86 1.16 -22.58 7.54
C LYS A 86 1.25 -21.10 7.27
N THR A 87 0.10 -20.40 7.21
CA THR A 87 0.03 -18.99 6.86
C THR A 87 -0.51 -18.16 8.00
N THR A 88 0.25 -17.16 8.42
CA THR A 88 -0.17 -16.20 9.44
C THR A 88 -0.21 -14.80 8.86
N TYR A 89 -1.05 -13.94 9.42
CA TYR A 89 -1.14 -12.57 8.95
C TYR A 89 -1.26 -11.56 10.09
N GLN A 90 -0.89 -10.33 9.78
CA GLN A 90 -1.18 -9.14 10.58
C GLN A 90 -1.85 -8.10 9.68
N ARG A 91 -3.07 -7.65 10.07
CA ARG A 91 -3.75 -6.56 9.38
C ARG A 91 -3.23 -5.22 9.89
N LEU A 92 -2.74 -4.41 8.97
CA LEU A 92 -2.20 -3.07 9.19
C LEU A 92 -2.73 -2.14 8.08
N SER A 93 -2.82 -0.84 8.33
CA SER A 93 -3.05 0.11 7.23
C SER A 93 -1.80 0.25 6.36
N THR A 94 -1.96 0.67 5.11
CA THR A 94 -0.85 0.73 4.14
C THR A 94 0.32 1.59 4.65
N GLY A 95 0.02 2.73 5.31
CA GLY A 95 1.06 3.57 5.90
C GLY A 95 1.77 2.95 7.09
N GLU A 96 1.07 2.11 7.87
CA GLU A 96 1.69 1.37 8.98
C GLU A 96 2.63 0.27 8.47
N VAL A 97 2.25 -0.44 7.39
CA VAL A 97 3.15 -1.43 6.77
C VAL A 97 4.39 -0.73 6.23
N GLN A 98 4.23 0.40 5.52
CA GLN A 98 5.36 1.20 5.04
C GLN A 98 6.32 1.55 6.19
N ALA A 99 5.82 2.18 7.25
CA ALA A 99 6.63 2.60 8.40
C ALA A 99 7.34 1.40 9.07
N LYS A 100 6.62 0.27 9.19
CA LYS A 100 7.15 -0.94 9.81
C LYS A 100 8.29 -1.55 8.98
N ILE A 101 8.16 -1.63 7.67
CA ILE A 101 9.20 -2.16 6.78
C ILE A 101 10.41 -1.22 6.71
N GLU A 102 10.20 0.10 6.72
CA GLU A 102 11.27 1.09 6.83
C GLU A 102 12.05 0.92 8.15
N GLU A 103 11.36 0.69 9.27
CA GLU A 103 11.98 0.43 10.58
C GLU A 103 12.75 -0.91 10.59
N GLU A 104 12.19 -1.96 10.01
CA GLU A 104 12.79 -3.29 9.91
C GLU A 104 14.00 -3.33 8.95
N ASN A 105 14.11 -2.38 8.03
CA ASN A 105 15.28 -2.06 7.20
C ASN A 105 16.00 -3.28 6.62
N GLY A 106 15.27 -4.09 5.82
CA GLY A 106 15.81 -5.27 5.14
C GLY A 106 15.94 -6.52 6.02
N ASN A 107 15.30 -6.52 7.18
CA ASN A 107 15.17 -7.70 8.04
C ASN A 107 13.69 -7.86 8.45
N PRO A 108 12.81 -8.10 7.47
CA PRO A 108 11.36 -8.05 7.67
C PRO A 108 10.87 -9.17 8.58
N SER A 109 9.85 -8.86 9.39
CA SER A 109 9.15 -9.86 10.22
C SER A 109 8.01 -10.55 9.47
N ALA A 110 7.76 -10.18 8.20
CA ALA A 110 6.84 -10.83 7.29
C ALA A 110 7.52 -11.10 5.95
N ASP A 111 6.92 -11.97 5.14
CA ASP A 111 7.46 -12.36 3.84
C ASP A 111 6.87 -11.55 2.70
N VAL A 112 5.58 -11.23 2.80
CA VAL A 112 4.83 -10.58 1.72
C VAL A 112 3.89 -9.49 2.24
N TRP A 113 3.58 -8.55 1.35
CA TRP A 113 2.55 -7.54 1.52
C TRP A 113 1.36 -7.86 0.63
N PHE A 114 0.12 -7.71 1.15
CA PHE A 114 -1.11 -8.01 0.43
C PHE A 114 -2.16 -6.91 0.64
N GLY A 115 -2.59 -6.27 -0.46
CA GLY A 115 -3.59 -5.22 -0.46
C GLY A 115 -3.07 -3.83 -0.07
N GLY A 116 -3.97 -2.85 -0.07
CA GLY A 116 -3.66 -1.44 0.18
C GLY A 116 -3.24 -0.68 -1.09
N THR A 117 -2.94 0.60 -0.96
CA THR A 117 -2.62 1.49 -2.08
C THR A 117 -1.17 1.33 -2.56
N THR A 118 -0.91 1.50 -3.87
CA THR A 118 0.41 1.27 -4.48
C THR A 118 1.44 2.38 -4.23
N ASP A 119 1.04 3.61 -3.90
CA ASP A 119 2.01 4.69 -3.66
C ASP A 119 3.06 4.31 -2.60
N PRO A 120 2.70 3.76 -1.42
CA PRO A 120 3.68 3.25 -0.45
C PRO A 120 4.53 2.07 -0.96
N TYR A 121 3.99 1.20 -1.80
CA TYR A 121 4.77 0.12 -2.42
C TYR A 121 5.92 0.67 -3.27
N ASN A 122 5.63 1.70 -4.08
CA ASN A 122 6.64 2.34 -4.90
C ASN A 122 7.72 3.03 -4.06
N VAL A 123 7.32 3.66 -2.92
CA VAL A 123 8.28 4.27 -1.99
C VAL A 123 9.26 3.23 -1.44
N VAL A 124 8.75 2.13 -0.88
CA VAL A 124 9.63 1.10 -0.29
C VAL A 124 10.40 0.31 -1.35
N ALA A 125 9.87 0.19 -2.58
CA ALA A 125 10.62 -0.37 -3.72
C ALA A 125 11.82 0.51 -4.08
N ALA A 126 11.63 1.83 -4.17
CA ALA A 126 12.71 2.80 -4.43
C ALA A 126 13.77 2.80 -3.32
N GLU A 127 13.40 2.50 -2.08
CA GLU A 127 14.31 2.32 -0.95
C GLU A 127 15.01 0.96 -0.95
N GLY A 128 14.68 0.07 -1.89
CA GLY A 128 15.27 -1.26 -2.02
C GLY A 128 14.81 -2.25 -0.96
N LEU A 129 13.59 -2.07 -0.41
CA LEU A 129 13.00 -2.90 0.63
C LEU A 129 12.04 -3.97 0.10
N LEU A 130 11.79 -4.02 -1.22
CA LEU A 130 11.06 -5.09 -1.89
C LEU A 130 12.01 -5.96 -2.73
N GLU A 131 11.62 -7.21 -2.96
CA GLU A 131 12.29 -8.14 -3.88
C GLU A 131 11.56 -8.14 -5.22
N ALA A 132 12.31 -7.97 -6.30
CA ALA A 132 11.76 -8.13 -7.65
C ALA A 132 11.56 -9.62 -7.95
N TYR A 133 10.39 -9.95 -8.47
CA TYR A 133 10.04 -11.31 -8.91
C TYR A 133 9.23 -11.22 -10.20
N GLU A 134 9.59 -11.96 -11.23
CA GLU A 134 8.84 -12.03 -12.48
C GLU A 134 7.77 -13.12 -12.37
N ALA A 135 6.54 -12.71 -12.06
CA ALA A 135 5.42 -13.63 -11.87
C ALA A 135 4.86 -14.10 -13.21
N GLU A 136 4.66 -15.42 -13.37
CA GLU A 136 4.06 -16.01 -14.59
C GLU A 136 2.59 -15.57 -14.72
N ASN A 137 1.84 -15.55 -13.62
CA ASN A 137 0.44 -15.13 -13.58
C ASN A 137 0.24 -13.62 -13.82
N ALA A 138 1.30 -12.80 -13.83
CA ALA A 138 1.23 -11.40 -14.24
C ALA A 138 0.79 -11.23 -15.70
N SER A 139 0.88 -12.29 -16.52
CA SER A 139 0.34 -12.33 -17.90
C SER A 139 -1.18 -12.14 -17.97
N HIS A 140 -1.91 -12.36 -16.86
CA HIS A 140 -3.34 -12.15 -16.72
C HIS A 140 -3.75 -10.73 -16.34
N LEU A 141 -2.80 -9.83 -16.07
CA LEU A 141 -3.11 -8.43 -15.78
C LEU A 141 -3.71 -7.74 -17.02
N ILE A 142 -4.83 -7.06 -16.83
CA ILE A 142 -5.57 -6.40 -17.94
C ILE A 142 -4.87 -5.13 -18.46
N SER A 143 -3.83 -4.64 -17.78
CA SER A 143 -3.03 -3.49 -18.20
C SER A 143 -1.70 -3.45 -17.46
N ASP A 144 -0.67 -2.90 -18.09
CA ASP A 144 0.66 -2.69 -17.47
C ASP A 144 0.64 -1.69 -16.30
N VAL A 145 -0.38 -0.85 -16.18
CA VAL A 145 -0.55 0.04 -15.03
C VAL A 145 -0.73 -0.71 -13.70
N TYR A 146 -1.12 -1.97 -13.77
CA TYR A 146 -1.33 -2.84 -12.60
C TYR A 146 -0.08 -3.62 -12.19
N ARG A 147 1.10 -3.20 -12.62
CA ARG A 147 2.37 -3.77 -12.14
C ARG A 147 3.48 -2.73 -12.09
N ASN A 148 4.46 -2.95 -11.25
CA ASN A 148 5.73 -2.27 -11.32
C ASN A 148 6.55 -2.82 -12.50
N ALA A 149 7.17 -1.93 -13.28
CA ALA A 149 7.91 -2.33 -14.50
C ALA A 149 9.11 -3.26 -14.20
N ASP A 150 9.67 -3.18 -13.00
CA ASP A 150 10.79 -3.99 -12.53
C ASP A 150 10.36 -5.20 -11.70
N GLY A 151 9.04 -5.49 -11.62
CA GLY A 151 8.49 -6.65 -10.94
C GLY A 151 8.47 -6.58 -9.41
N TYR A 152 8.53 -5.39 -8.81
CA TYR A 152 8.51 -5.23 -7.36
C TYR A 152 7.13 -5.43 -6.73
N TRP A 153 6.04 -5.17 -7.48
CA TRP A 153 4.66 -5.39 -7.04
C TRP A 153 3.72 -5.65 -8.22
N TYR A 154 2.60 -6.27 -7.92
CA TYR A 154 1.53 -6.61 -8.85
C TYR A 154 0.18 -6.24 -8.27
N GLY A 155 -0.67 -5.59 -9.06
CA GLY A 155 -2.04 -5.24 -8.73
C GLY A 155 -2.94 -6.45 -8.64
N ILE A 156 -3.84 -6.44 -7.66
CA ILE A 156 -4.83 -7.50 -7.44
C ILE A 156 -6.26 -6.97 -7.56
N TYR A 157 -6.46 -5.69 -7.27
CA TYR A 157 -7.76 -5.01 -7.37
C TYR A 157 -7.62 -3.51 -7.62
N LYS A 158 -8.77 -2.86 -7.89
CA LYS A 158 -8.93 -1.42 -8.06
C LYS A 158 -10.16 -0.94 -7.29
N GLY A 159 -10.02 0.12 -6.47
CA GLY A 159 -11.08 0.74 -5.68
C GLY A 159 -11.29 2.20 -6.05
N ILE A 160 -12.54 2.64 -6.17
CA ILE A 160 -12.90 4.03 -6.53
C ILE A 160 -13.03 4.86 -5.25
N LEU A 161 -12.35 6.01 -5.21
CA LEU A 161 -12.46 6.98 -4.12
C LEU A 161 -13.75 7.79 -4.27
N GLY A 162 -14.45 8.05 -3.16
CA GLY A 162 -15.66 8.87 -3.17
C GLY A 162 -16.21 9.13 -1.78
N PHE A 163 -17.51 9.34 -1.71
CA PHE A 163 -18.20 9.63 -0.44
C PHE A 163 -19.23 8.57 -0.14
N MET A 164 -19.33 8.22 1.12
CA MET A 164 -20.41 7.43 1.71
C MET A 164 -21.20 8.35 2.62
N VAL A 165 -22.50 8.44 2.44
CA VAL A 165 -23.34 9.37 3.21
C VAL A 165 -24.45 8.62 3.95
N ASN A 166 -24.68 8.98 5.22
CA ASN A 166 -25.80 8.50 5.98
C ASN A 166 -27.05 9.32 5.60
N THR A 167 -27.97 8.70 4.89
CA THR A 167 -29.18 9.37 4.35
C THR A 167 -30.16 9.78 5.44
N ASP A 168 -30.28 9.02 6.54
CA ASP A 168 -31.15 9.32 7.65
C ASP A 168 -30.64 10.55 8.43
N GLU A 169 -29.35 10.62 8.70
CA GLU A 169 -28.76 11.76 9.39
C GLU A 169 -28.82 13.04 8.54
N LEU A 170 -28.54 12.95 7.23
CA LEU A 170 -28.73 14.09 6.33
C LEU A 170 -30.16 14.57 6.32
N ALA A 171 -31.13 13.65 6.24
CA ALA A 171 -32.58 14.00 6.32
C ALA A 171 -32.94 14.63 7.67
N ARG A 172 -32.44 14.08 8.79
CA ARG A 172 -32.66 14.64 10.14
C ARG A 172 -32.12 16.07 10.27
N LEU A 173 -30.99 16.34 9.63
CA LEU A 173 -30.34 17.67 9.62
C LEU A 173 -30.93 18.61 8.56
N ASN A 174 -31.82 18.10 7.69
CA ASN A 174 -32.37 18.82 6.51
C ASN A 174 -31.23 19.30 5.57
N LEU A 175 -30.26 18.42 5.30
CA LEU A 175 -29.14 18.65 4.41
C LEU A 175 -29.25 17.77 3.16
N GLU A 176 -28.79 18.30 2.03
CA GLU A 176 -28.62 17.54 0.81
C GLU A 176 -27.32 16.72 0.87
N ALA A 177 -27.23 15.61 0.13
CA ALA A 177 -25.98 14.88 -0.02
C ALA A 177 -25.00 15.67 -0.90
N PRO A 178 -23.70 15.74 -0.54
CA PRO A 178 -22.68 16.35 -1.41
C PRO A 178 -22.61 15.56 -2.73
N GLN A 179 -22.44 16.26 -3.86
CA GLN A 179 -22.34 15.66 -5.19
C GLN A 179 -20.92 15.79 -5.75
N ASP A 180 -20.10 16.65 -5.17
CA ASP A 180 -18.73 16.91 -5.63
C ASP A 180 -17.82 17.32 -4.47
N TRP A 181 -16.51 17.27 -4.72
CA TRP A 181 -15.46 17.68 -3.79
C TRP A 181 -15.69 19.09 -3.23
N GLN A 182 -16.09 20.04 -4.06
CA GLN A 182 -16.37 21.41 -3.63
C GLN A 182 -17.57 21.53 -2.68
N ASP A 183 -18.51 20.61 -2.77
CA ASP A 183 -19.66 20.60 -1.84
C ASP A 183 -19.22 20.32 -0.40
N LEU A 184 -18.16 19.53 -0.20
CA LEU A 184 -17.65 19.19 1.13
C LEU A 184 -17.14 20.42 1.91
N LEU A 185 -16.85 21.52 1.21
CA LEU A 185 -16.40 22.78 1.84
C LEU A 185 -17.55 23.63 2.37
N LYS A 186 -18.81 23.27 2.11
CA LYS A 186 -19.98 24.03 2.58
C LYS A 186 -20.02 24.02 4.12
N PRO A 187 -20.29 25.19 4.74
CA PRO A 187 -20.23 25.32 6.20
C PRO A 187 -21.30 24.48 6.94
N GLU A 188 -22.39 24.08 6.25
CA GLU A 188 -23.41 23.21 6.81
C GLU A 188 -22.93 21.78 7.11
N TYR A 189 -21.82 21.35 6.53
CA TYR A 189 -21.21 20.03 6.80
C TYR A 189 -20.17 20.07 7.93
N LYS A 190 -20.03 21.19 8.62
CA LYS A 190 -19.06 21.32 9.72
C LYS A 190 -19.29 20.26 10.80
N GLY A 191 -18.26 19.47 11.08
CA GLY A 191 -18.29 18.40 12.07
C GLY A 191 -19.07 17.16 11.63
N LEU A 192 -19.37 17.02 10.33
CA LEU A 192 -20.12 15.89 9.79
C LEU A 192 -19.27 14.95 8.93
N ILE A 193 -18.04 15.39 8.58
CA ILE A 193 -17.18 14.67 7.65
C ILE A 193 -16.09 13.91 8.42
N TRP A 194 -15.90 12.63 8.08
CA TRP A 194 -14.77 11.85 8.53
C TRP A 194 -13.87 11.50 7.35
N LEU A 195 -12.55 11.52 7.59
CA LEU A 195 -11.50 11.10 6.68
C LEU A 195 -10.51 10.24 7.45
N SER A 196 -9.69 9.47 6.80
CA SER A 196 -8.57 8.80 7.46
C SER A 196 -7.37 9.73 7.65
N ASN A 197 -6.49 9.39 8.60
CA ASN A 197 -5.33 10.20 8.96
C ASN A 197 -4.24 10.12 7.88
N TYR A 198 -3.75 11.26 7.45
CA TYR A 198 -2.73 11.40 6.41
C TYR A 198 -1.41 10.68 6.72
N ASN A 199 -1.06 10.52 7.99
CA ASN A 199 0.16 9.83 8.39
C ASN A 199 0.03 8.30 8.35
N THR A 200 -1.17 7.76 8.63
CA THR A 200 -1.34 6.31 8.86
C THR A 200 -2.01 5.58 7.70
N ALA A 201 -2.89 6.24 6.94
CA ALA A 201 -3.73 5.59 5.94
C ALA A 201 -3.33 5.90 4.51
N GLY A 202 -3.25 4.88 3.66
CA GLY A 202 -3.03 5.04 2.22
C GLY A 202 -4.18 5.79 1.54
N THR A 203 -5.43 5.56 1.98
CA THR A 203 -6.61 6.28 1.48
C THR A 203 -6.48 7.80 1.63
N ALA A 204 -6.01 8.28 2.79
CA ALA A 204 -5.81 9.71 3.01
C ALA A 204 -4.66 10.27 2.14
N LYS A 205 -3.59 9.51 1.97
CA LYS A 205 -2.50 9.87 1.04
C LYS A 205 -3.01 9.99 -0.40
N LEU A 206 -3.88 9.07 -0.82
CA LEU A 206 -4.54 9.15 -2.13
C LEU A 206 -5.43 10.40 -2.24
N VAL A 207 -6.13 10.81 -1.17
CA VAL A 207 -6.90 12.07 -1.17
C VAL A 207 -5.98 13.28 -1.36
N ILE A 208 -4.81 13.34 -0.70
CA ILE A 208 -3.82 14.41 -0.92
C ILE A 208 -3.44 14.48 -2.40
N ASN A 209 -2.96 13.37 -2.98
CA ASN A 209 -2.54 13.30 -4.37
C ASN A 209 -3.69 13.67 -5.32
N THR A 210 -4.91 13.19 -5.04
CA THR A 210 -6.10 13.52 -5.83
C THR A 210 -6.36 15.02 -5.85
N MET A 211 -6.28 15.70 -4.71
CA MET A 211 -6.53 17.14 -4.65
C MET A 211 -5.42 17.94 -5.32
N ILE A 212 -4.18 17.55 -5.14
CA ILE A 212 -3.02 18.22 -5.77
C ILE A 212 -3.07 18.03 -7.29
N GLN A 213 -3.30 16.83 -7.79
CA GLN A 213 -3.37 16.57 -9.23
C GLN A 213 -4.61 17.21 -9.89
N LYS A 214 -5.71 17.35 -9.13
CA LYS A 214 -6.95 17.96 -9.63
C LYS A 214 -6.92 19.48 -9.67
N TYR A 215 -6.34 20.12 -8.66
CA TYR A 215 -6.41 21.57 -8.49
C TYR A 215 -5.06 22.28 -8.66
N GLY A 216 -3.95 21.54 -8.70
CA GLY A 216 -2.60 22.06 -8.59
C GLY A 216 -2.10 22.02 -7.15
N HIS A 217 -0.77 22.10 -6.96
CA HIS A 217 -0.11 21.89 -5.69
C HIS A 217 -0.66 22.81 -4.57
N ASP A 218 -0.59 24.13 -4.77
CA ASP A 218 -0.95 25.10 -3.73
C ASP A 218 -2.47 25.13 -3.47
N GLU A 219 -3.26 25.08 -4.53
CA GLU A 219 -4.72 25.03 -4.45
C GLU A 219 -5.23 23.70 -3.88
N GLY A 220 -4.54 22.60 -4.14
CA GLY A 220 -4.84 21.29 -3.55
C GLY A 220 -4.61 21.27 -2.04
N ILE A 221 -3.48 21.81 -1.57
CA ILE A 221 -3.20 21.97 -0.14
C ILE A 221 -4.22 22.93 0.51
N GLN A 222 -4.52 24.05 -0.15
CA GLN A 222 -5.52 24.98 0.37
C GLN A 222 -6.91 24.33 0.47
N TYR A 223 -7.31 23.52 -0.53
CA TYR A 223 -8.55 22.72 -0.47
C TYR A 223 -8.60 21.83 0.77
N LEU A 224 -7.50 21.13 1.09
CA LEU A 224 -7.43 20.26 2.26
C LEU A 224 -7.50 21.04 3.58
N CYS A 225 -6.93 22.25 3.64
CA CYS A 225 -7.08 23.16 4.78
C CYS A 225 -8.51 23.67 4.95
N ASP A 226 -9.23 23.91 3.84
CA ASP A 226 -10.62 24.33 3.89
C ASP A 226 -11.54 23.15 4.26
N LEU A 227 -11.25 21.94 3.77
CA LEU A 227 -11.96 20.71 4.11
C LEU A 227 -11.80 20.38 5.61
N ASP A 228 -10.60 20.59 6.18
CA ASP A 228 -10.31 20.35 7.60
C ASP A 228 -11.32 21.03 8.54
N LYS A 229 -11.81 22.21 8.16
CA LYS A 229 -12.81 22.97 8.95
C LYS A 229 -14.14 22.23 9.15
N ASN A 230 -14.43 21.25 8.28
CA ASN A 230 -15.64 20.44 8.29
C ASN A 230 -15.38 19.01 8.79
N ILE A 231 -14.11 18.60 8.92
CA ILE A 231 -13.76 17.26 9.41
C ILE A 231 -13.88 17.20 10.94
N GLU A 232 -14.60 16.19 11.42
CA GLU A 232 -14.73 15.86 12.84
C GLU A 232 -13.57 14.94 13.27
N VAL A 233 -13.36 13.85 12.53
CA VAL A 233 -12.40 12.80 12.90
C VAL A 233 -11.52 12.41 11.71
N TYR A 234 -10.24 12.27 11.97
CA TYR A 234 -9.28 11.57 11.11
C TYR A 234 -8.99 10.19 11.70
N THR A 235 -9.58 9.16 11.11
CA THR A 235 -9.45 7.78 11.62
C THR A 235 -8.09 7.18 11.30
N LYS A 236 -7.57 6.31 12.15
CA LYS A 236 -6.30 5.61 11.91
C LYS A 236 -6.31 4.82 10.60
N SER A 237 -7.38 4.06 10.35
CA SER A 237 -7.54 3.21 9.16
C SER A 237 -8.33 3.90 8.05
N GLY A 238 -7.98 3.61 6.78
CA GLY A 238 -8.72 4.09 5.60
C GLY A 238 -10.19 3.69 5.58
N SER A 239 -10.54 2.51 6.10
CA SER A 239 -11.92 2.02 6.22
C SER A 239 -12.66 2.53 7.49
N GLY A 240 -12.02 3.35 8.33
CA GLY A 240 -12.65 3.90 9.52
C GLY A 240 -13.92 4.72 9.24
N PRO A 241 -13.92 5.65 8.28
CA PRO A 241 -15.12 6.40 7.93
C PRO A 241 -16.28 5.49 7.51
N SER A 242 -16.05 4.52 6.60
CA SER A 242 -17.11 3.63 6.09
C SER A 242 -17.78 2.82 7.20
N LYS A 243 -17.00 2.32 8.16
CA LYS A 243 -17.50 1.52 9.30
C LYS A 243 -18.44 2.30 10.23
N ASN A 244 -18.38 3.63 10.22
CA ASN A 244 -19.15 4.50 11.10
C ASN A 244 -20.28 5.27 10.39
N VAL A 245 -20.37 5.18 9.05
CA VAL A 245 -21.45 5.85 8.31
C VAL A 245 -22.81 5.22 8.62
N GLY A 246 -22.93 3.89 8.63
CA GLY A 246 -24.18 3.20 8.87
C GLY A 246 -24.76 3.46 10.27
N THR A 247 -23.91 3.61 11.28
CA THR A 247 -24.31 3.92 12.67
C THR A 247 -24.74 5.39 12.86
N GLY A 248 -24.37 6.28 11.92
CA GLY A 248 -24.61 7.71 12.01
C GLY A 248 -23.60 8.49 12.85
N GLU A 249 -22.54 7.84 13.36
CA GLU A 249 -21.41 8.55 14.00
C GLU A 249 -20.64 9.38 12.98
N CYS A 250 -20.48 8.84 11.78
CA CYS A 250 -19.99 9.54 10.61
C CYS A 250 -21.17 9.84 9.68
N VAL A 251 -21.42 11.11 9.37
CA VAL A 251 -22.51 11.46 8.45
C VAL A 251 -22.06 11.40 7.00
N ILE A 252 -20.84 11.87 6.73
CA ILE A 252 -20.19 11.86 5.41
C ILE A 252 -18.80 11.26 5.57
N GLY A 253 -18.57 10.07 5.04
CA GLY A 253 -17.27 9.40 5.05
C GLY A 253 -16.58 9.56 3.70
N ILE A 254 -15.34 10.04 3.70
CA ILE A 254 -14.47 10.03 2.51
C ILE A 254 -13.65 8.76 2.55
N GLY A 255 -13.74 7.94 1.50
CA GLY A 255 -13.04 6.67 1.42
C GLY A 255 -13.36 5.90 0.14
N PHE A 256 -13.06 4.62 0.13
CA PHE A 256 -13.36 3.79 -1.03
C PHE A 256 -14.82 3.34 -1.04
N LEU A 257 -15.45 3.45 -2.21
CA LEU A 257 -16.89 3.17 -2.34
C LEU A 257 -17.22 1.69 -2.18
N HIS A 258 -16.29 0.78 -2.44
CA HIS A 258 -16.46 -0.65 -2.17
C HIS A 258 -16.62 -0.96 -0.67
N ASP A 259 -15.96 -0.21 0.22
CA ASP A 259 -16.17 -0.29 1.68
C ASP A 259 -17.64 0.02 2.05
N GLY A 260 -18.23 1.01 1.37
CA GLY A 260 -19.65 1.33 1.56
C GLY A 260 -20.57 0.21 1.09
N ILE A 261 -20.22 -0.48 -0.01
CA ILE A 261 -20.98 -1.66 -0.47
C ILE A 261 -20.95 -2.75 0.61
N THR A 262 -19.80 -2.99 1.23
CA THR A 262 -19.66 -3.93 2.35
C THR A 262 -20.59 -3.56 3.51
N GLN A 263 -20.66 -2.28 3.87
CA GLN A 263 -21.56 -1.84 4.95
C GLN A 263 -23.04 -2.08 4.60
N ILE A 264 -23.41 -1.87 3.34
CA ILE A 264 -24.79 -2.07 2.88
C ILE A 264 -25.14 -3.56 2.82
N LEU A 265 -24.33 -4.36 2.14
CA LEU A 265 -24.68 -5.76 1.83
C LEU A 265 -24.39 -6.73 2.97
N ASP A 266 -23.27 -6.58 3.64
CA ASP A 266 -22.82 -7.55 4.64
C ASP A 266 -23.22 -7.13 6.05
N ASN A 267 -23.23 -5.81 6.34
CA ASN A 267 -23.62 -5.28 7.64
C ASN A 267 -25.08 -4.78 7.71
N GLY A 268 -25.77 -4.75 6.57
CA GLY A 268 -27.23 -4.50 6.51
C GLY A 268 -27.65 -3.04 6.71
N TYR A 269 -26.75 -2.08 6.48
CA TYR A 269 -27.06 -0.66 6.56
C TYR A 269 -27.72 -0.15 5.27
N ASP A 270 -29.05 -0.04 5.25
CA ASP A 270 -29.82 0.47 4.11
C ASP A 270 -29.89 2.01 4.05
N ASN A 271 -29.34 2.69 5.06
CA ASN A 271 -29.26 4.15 5.18
C ASN A 271 -27.95 4.74 4.60
N ILE A 272 -27.17 3.97 3.85
CA ILE A 272 -25.96 4.47 3.20
C ILE A 272 -26.20 4.70 1.71
N SER A 273 -25.80 5.87 1.21
CA SER A 273 -25.71 6.15 -0.23
C SER A 273 -24.25 6.40 -0.64
N LEU A 274 -23.89 5.91 -1.82
CA LEU A 274 -22.57 6.08 -2.40
C LEU A 274 -22.58 7.24 -3.38
N VAL A 275 -21.59 8.11 -3.31
CA VAL A 275 -21.45 9.29 -4.17
C VAL A 275 -20.10 9.28 -4.87
N ILE A 276 -20.15 9.22 -6.21
CA ILE A 276 -18.99 9.44 -7.06
C ILE A 276 -18.91 10.94 -7.34
N PRO A 277 -17.80 11.62 -6.97
CA PRO A 277 -17.67 13.07 -7.23
C PRO A 277 -17.83 13.41 -8.71
N SER A 278 -18.76 14.33 -9.01
CA SER A 278 -19.19 14.63 -10.39
C SER A 278 -18.09 15.26 -11.24
N SER A 279 -17.14 15.97 -10.65
CA SER A 279 -16.00 16.57 -11.33
C SER A 279 -14.83 15.60 -11.54
N GLY A 280 -15.00 14.33 -11.18
CA GLY A 280 -13.99 13.28 -11.28
C GLY A 280 -13.29 12.97 -9.96
N THR A 281 -12.82 11.75 -9.84
CA THR A 281 -12.12 11.21 -8.68
C THR A 281 -11.04 10.24 -9.12
N SER A 282 -10.14 9.88 -8.21
CA SER A 282 -9.11 8.88 -8.43
C SER A 282 -9.55 7.47 -7.99
N CYS A 283 -8.65 6.52 -8.15
CA CYS A 283 -8.81 5.16 -7.66
C CYS A 283 -7.51 4.68 -7.00
N GLU A 284 -7.64 3.73 -6.10
CA GLU A 284 -6.50 2.94 -5.67
C GLU A 284 -6.24 1.77 -6.64
N ILE A 285 -5.01 1.29 -6.64
CA ILE A 285 -4.64 -0.05 -7.08
C ILE A 285 -4.16 -0.76 -5.81
N GLY A 286 -4.82 -1.84 -5.42
CA GLY A 286 -4.34 -2.70 -4.35
C GLY A 286 -3.37 -3.72 -4.92
N ALA A 287 -2.25 -3.96 -4.22
CA ALA A 287 -1.16 -4.76 -4.76
C ALA A 287 -0.68 -5.86 -3.81
N THR A 288 0.19 -6.72 -4.34
CA THR A 288 0.97 -7.69 -3.57
C THR A 288 2.45 -7.57 -3.92
N ALA A 289 3.33 -7.81 -2.95
CA ALA A 289 4.79 -7.70 -3.10
C ALA A 289 5.52 -8.64 -2.14
N ILE A 290 6.78 -8.95 -2.47
CA ILE A 290 7.70 -9.70 -1.59
C ILE A 290 8.59 -8.70 -0.86
N PHE A 291 8.73 -8.83 0.46
CA PHE A 291 9.70 -8.04 1.20
C PHE A 291 11.11 -8.56 0.97
N LYS A 292 12.05 -7.65 0.74
CA LYS A 292 13.45 -8.02 0.60
C LYS A 292 14.00 -8.59 1.90
N GLY A 293 14.58 -9.77 1.83
CA GLY A 293 15.08 -10.49 3.00
C GLY A 293 14.01 -11.34 3.70
N ALA A 294 12.88 -11.59 3.03
CA ALA A 294 11.85 -12.52 3.50
C ALA A 294 12.46 -13.85 4.00
N ALA A 295 11.97 -14.33 5.14
CA ALA A 295 12.47 -15.55 5.74
C ALA A 295 12.11 -16.82 4.92
N HIS A 296 10.99 -16.75 4.17
CA HIS A 296 10.44 -17.84 3.38
C HIS A 296 10.30 -17.44 1.89
N PRO A 297 11.42 -17.27 1.15
CA PRO A 297 11.42 -16.70 -0.19
C PRO A 297 10.70 -17.55 -1.24
N ALA A 298 10.68 -18.88 -1.13
CA ALA A 298 9.93 -19.72 -2.04
C ALA A 298 8.41 -19.64 -1.76
N ALA A 299 8.01 -19.63 -0.50
CA ALA A 299 6.61 -19.44 -0.11
C ALA A 299 6.11 -18.02 -0.50
N ALA A 300 6.97 -17.01 -0.40
CA ALA A 300 6.66 -15.65 -0.82
C ALA A 300 6.43 -15.55 -2.34
N ARG A 301 7.25 -16.20 -3.16
CA ARG A 301 7.07 -16.26 -4.63
C ARG A 301 5.81 -17.03 -5.00
N LEU A 302 5.57 -18.17 -4.35
CA LEU A 302 4.33 -18.94 -4.54
C LEU A 302 3.09 -18.13 -4.15
N TRP A 303 3.19 -17.29 -3.11
CA TRP A 303 2.12 -16.36 -2.74
C TRP A 303 1.82 -15.37 -3.86
N ILE A 304 2.84 -14.81 -4.54
CA ILE A 304 2.61 -13.88 -5.65
C ILE A 304 1.85 -14.58 -6.78
N GLU A 305 2.25 -15.80 -7.17
CA GLU A 305 1.51 -16.57 -8.19
C GLU A 305 0.06 -16.82 -7.77
N TYR A 306 -0.14 -17.23 -6.52
CA TYR A 306 -1.47 -17.44 -5.96
C TYR A 306 -2.29 -16.13 -5.90
N ALA A 307 -1.71 -15.02 -5.46
CA ALA A 307 -2.39 -13.73 -5.37
C ALA A 307 -2.84 -13.19 -6.75
N LEU A 308 -2.15 -13.60 -7.82
CA LEU A 308 -2.47 -13.30 -9.22
C LEU A 308 -3.30 -14.41 -9.89
N SER A 309 -4.04 -15.19 -9.12
CA SER A 309 -4.88 -16.26 -9.64
C SER A 309 -6.35 -16.05 -9.26
N PRO A 310 -7.30 -16.63 -10.06
CA PRO A 310 -8.72 -16.64 -9.71
C PRO A 310 -9.02 -17.28 -8.36
N GLU A 311 -8.21 -18.24 -7.93
CA GLU A 311 -8.31 -18.94 -6.64
C GLU A 311 -8.18 -18.00 -5.45
N CYS A 312 -7.42 -16.91 -5.62
CA CYS A 312 -7.25 -15.87 -4.61
C CYS A 312 -8.24 -14.71 -4.82
N VAL A 313 -8.18 -14.05 -5.99
CA VAL A 313 -8.90 -12.78 -6.16
C VAL A 313 -10.42 -12.95 -6.15
N ASN A 314 -10.97 -14.09 -6.59
CA ASN A 314 -12.41 -14.36 -6.55
C ASN A 314 -12.95 -14.59 -5.13
N LEU A 315 -12.09 -14.71 -4.12
CA LEU A 315 -12.53 -14.76 -2.72
C LEU A 315 -13.04 -13.41 -2.23
N ALA A 316 -12.60 -12.31 -2.85
CA ALA A 316 -12.83 -10.95 -2.39
C ALA A 316 -14.32 -10.65 -2.14
N ALA A 317 -15.18 -10.78 -3.15
CA ALA A 317 -16.59 -10.44 -3.03
C ALA A 317 -17.37 -11.30 -2.03
N ASN A 318 -16.93 -12.54 -1.80
CA ASN A 318 -17.56 -13.43 -0.82
C ASN A 318 -17.08 -13.16 0.62
N ASN A 319 -16.10 -12.27 0.78
CA ASN A 319 -15.49 -11.92 2.05
C ASN A 319 -15.43 -10.38 2.24
N GLY A 320 -16.49 -9.70 1.85
CA GLY A 320 -16.69 -8.29 2.14
C GLY A 320 -15.80 -7.32 1.38
N SER A 321 -15.24 -7.73 0.25
CA SER A 321 -14.29 -6.92 -0.54
C SER A 321 -14.79 -6.82 -1.98
N TYR A 322 -15.43 -5.69 -2.32
CA TYR A 322 -16.16 -5.49 -3.58
C TYR A 322 -15.38 -4.63 -4.59
N GLN A 323 -14.04 -4.61 -4.52
CA GLN A 323 -13.18 -3.94 -5.47
C GLN A 323 -13.24 -4.61 -6.84
N PHE A 324 -13.03 -3.83 -7.90
CA PHE A 324 -12.84 -4.37 -9.24
C PHE A 324 -11.53 -5.15 -9.33
N LEU A 325 -11.59 -6.36 -9.89
CA LEU A 325 -10.42 -7.21 -10.07
C LEU A 325 -9.68 -6.85 -11.35
N VAL A 326 -8.35 -6.94 -11.33
CA VAL A 326 -7.49 -6.47 -12.43
C VAL A 326 -6.88 -7.61 -13.25
N LEU A 327 -7.42 -8.82 -13.12
CA LEU A 327 -7.05 -9.99 -13.90
C LEU A 327 -8.14 -10.32 -14.93
N ASP A 328 -7.75 -10.71 -16.15
CA ASP A 328 -8.66 -11.03 -17.26
C ASP A 328 -9.43 -12.34 -17.06
N ASN A 329 -8.94 -13.22 -16.21
CA ASN A 329 -9.54 -14.50 -15.85
C ASN A 329 -10.31 -14.47 -14.53
N ALA A 330 -10.43 -13.30 -13.88
CA ALA A 330 -11.17 -13.12 -12.62
C ALA A 330 -12.67 -12.87 -12.85
N THR A 331 -13.48 -13.22 -11.86
CA THR A 331 -14.93 -12.92 -11.84
C THR A 331 -15.16 -11.57 -11.15
N GLN A 332 -15.59 -10.57 -11.94
CA GLN A 332 -15.84 -9.22 -11.40
C GLN A 332 -16.99 -9.21 -10.39
N PRO A 333 -16.90 -8.38 -9.32
CA PRO A 333 -17.97 -8.24 -8.33
C PRO A 333 -19.17 -7.52 -8.94
N GLN A 334 -20.25 -8.27 -9.25
CA GLN A 334 -21.46 -7.71 -9.85
C GLN A 334 -22.05 -6.59 -8.96
N ALA A 335 -21.95 -6.70 -7.64
CA ALA A 335 -22.42 -5.69 -6.71
C ALA A 335 -21.83 -4.29 -6.98
N ALA A 336 -20.56 -4.18 -7.34
CA ALA A 336 -19.96 -2.88 -7.66
C ALA A 336 -20.67 -2.20 -8.84
N TYR A 337 -21.00 -2.94 -9.87
CA TYR A 337 -21.76 -2.43 -11.02
C TYR A 337 -23.23 -2.11 -10.67
N ASP A 338 -23.87 -2.93 -9.83
CA ASP A 338 -25.25 -2.71 -9.39
C ASP A 338 -25.39 -1.42 -8.57
N PHE A 339 -24.34 -1.02 -7.85
CA PHE A 339 -24.24 0.29 -7.17
C PHE A 339 -23.78 1.44 -8.09
N GLY A 340 -23.67 1.20 -9.40
CA GLY A 340 -23.36 2.22 -10.40
C GLY A 340 -21.88 2.60 -10.48
N LEU A 341 -20.97 1.80 -9.89
CA LEU A 341 -19.55 2.03 -10.02
C LEU A 341 -19.06 1.59 -11.41
N ASP A 342 -18.18 2.39 -12.02
CA ASP A 342 -17.50 2.08 -13.27
C ASP A 342 -15.99 2.23 -13.07
N PRO A 343 -15.18 1.15 -13.20
CA PRO A 343 -13.74 1.20 -13.01
C PRO A 343 -13.02 2.10 -14.01
N ASN A 344 -13.68 2.48 -15.12
CA ASN A 344 -13.11 3.34 -16.14
C ASN A 344 -13.47 4.83 -15.95
N ASN A 345 -14.42 5.13 -15.05
CA ASN A 345 -14.85 6.51 -14.77
C ASN A 345 -14.03 7.12 -13.64
N VAL A 346 -12.72 7.22 -13.83
CA VAL A 346 -11.76 7.83 -12.89
C VAL A 346 -10.88 8.81 -13.65
N MET A 347 -10.36 9.81 -12.94
CA MET A 347 -9.41 10.75 -13.52
C MET A 347 -8.10 10.05 -13.90
N ASP A 348 -7.39 10.64 -14.85
CA ASP A 348 -6.01 10.24 -15.11
C ASP A 348 -5.15 10.58 -13.88
N TYR A 349 -4.52 9.56 -13.29
CA TYR A 349 -3.78 9.68 -12.04
C TYR A 349 -2.29 9.44 -12.30
N ASP A 350 -1.49 10.44 -11.96
CA ASP A 350 -0.04 10.38 -12.10
C ASP A 350 0.57 9.64 -10.90
N PHE A 351 0.80 8.33 -11.08
CA PHE A 351 1.43 7.47 -10.08
C PHE A 351 2.91 7.81 -9.86
N GLU A 352 3.60 8.38 -10.87
CA GLU A 352 5.01 8.73 -10.77
C GLU A 352 5.17 9.97 -9.86
N ASP A 353 4.38 11.02 -10.09
CA ASP A 353 4.35 12.20 -9.23
C ASP A 353 3.94 11.83 -7.80
N ALA A 354 2.86 11.06 -7.64
CA ALA A 354 2.38 10.59 -6.35
C ALA A 354 3.47 9.87 -5.56
N THR A 355 4.17 8.93 -6.20
CA THR A 355 5.27 8.17 -5.57
C THR A 355 6.43 9.07 -5.16
N ALA A 356 6.84 9.97 -6.05
CA ALA A 356 8.01 10.82 -5.82
C ALA A 356 7.79 11.81 -4.67
N ASN A 357 6.56 12.29 -4.48
CA ASN A 357 6.28 13.45 -3.64
C ASN A 357 5.43 13.18 -2.40
N ILE A 358 4.81 12.01 -2.24
CA ILE A 358 3.83 11.77 -1.16
C ILE A 358 4.35 12.07 0.25
N LYS A 359 5.62 11.73 0.57
CA LYS A 359 6.21 12.04 1.88
C LYS A 359 6.28 13.55 2.12
N THR A 360 6.65 14.30 1.08
CA THR A 360 6.70 15.77 1.10
C THR A 360 5.29 16.34 1.23
N TYR A 361 4.35 15.90 0.40
CA TYR A 361 2.97 16.36 0.41
C TYR A 361 2.26 16.12 1.76
N VAL A 362 2.45 14.96 2.38
CA VAL A 362 1.94 14.71 3.74
C VAL A 362 2.50 15.73 4.73
N SER A 363 3.80 15.98 4.70
CA SER A 363 4.46 16.94 5.61
C SER A 363 3.95 18.37 5.39
N GLU A 364 3.78 18.78 4.15
CA GLU A 364 3.27 20.10 3.78
C GLU A 364 1.81 20.28 4.20
N VAL A 365 0.96 19.29 3.94
CA VAL A 365 -0.45 19.31 4.38
C VAL A 365 -0.53 19.38 5.90
N MET A 366 0.18 18.55 6.65
CA MET A 366 0.15 18.56 8.12
C MET A 366 0.65 19.89 8.68
N THR A 367 1.67 20.49 8.06
CA THR A 367 2.18 21.81 8.43
C THR A 367 1.13 22.89 8.14
N ALA A 368 0.53 22.88 6.96
CA ALA A 368 -0.49 23.83 6.57
C ALA A 368 -1.73 23.75 7.47
N LEU A 369 -2.19 22.54 7.82
CA LEU A 369 -3.29 22.35 8.78
C LEU A 369 -2.95 23.00 10.14
N ALA A 370 -1.76 22.75 10.68
CA ALA A 370 -1.34 23.33 11.96
C ALA A 370 -1.26 24.86 11.87
N GLU A 371 -0.72 25.44 10.80
CA GLU A 371 -0.66 26.89 10.56
C GLU A 371 -2.07 27.50 10.42
N ASN A 372 -3.05 26.75 9.91
CA ASN A 372 -4.46 27.14 9.83
C ASN A 372 -5.24 26.88 11.13
N GLY A 373 -4.57 26.47 12.20
CA GLY A 373 -5.13 26.37 13.54
C GLY A 373 -5.68 24.99 13.93
N ALA A 374 -5.43 23.95 13.14
CA ALA A 374 -5.73 22.59 13.56
C ALA A 374 -4.73 22.12 14.64
N ASP A 375 -5.23 21.52 15.72
CA ASP A 375 -4.40 20.80 16.68
C ASP A 375 -4.13 19.39 16.13
N THR A 376 -3.07 19.26 15.34
CA THR A 376 -2.69 17.99 14.70
C THR A 376 -2.09 16.98 15.68
N ALA A 377 -1.87 17.38 16.94
CA ALA A 377 -1.44 16.50 18.03
C ALA A 377 -2.63 15.97 18.87
N ASP A 378 -3.84 16.44 18.62
CA ASP A 378 -5.04 15.93 19.28
C ASP A 378 -5.39 14.53 18.75
N GLU A 379 -4.99 13.49 19.47
CA GLU A 379 -5.24 12.08 19.10
C GLU A 379 -6.72 11.69 19.14
N SER A 380 -7.58 12.49 19.82
CA SER A 380 -9.01 12.25 19.76
C SER A 380 -9.60 12.60 18.39
N ARG A 381 -8.96 13.53 17.67
CA ARG A 381 -9.33 13.95 16.32
C ARG A 381 -8.45 13.30 15.26
N PHE A 382 -7.13 13.25 15.46
CA PHE A 382 -6.15 12.61 14.57
C PHE A 382 -5.72 11.26 15.15
N GLN A 383 -6.55 10.23 14.95
CA GLN A 383 -6.33 8.91 15.55
C GLN A 383 -5.09 8.23 14.97
N ILE A 384 -4.24 7.71 15.87
CA ILE A 384 -3.01 6.96 15.54
C ILE A 384 -2.98 5.57 16.20
N ALA A 385 -3.82 5.29 17.17
CA ALA A 385 -3.91 4.04 17.93
C ALA A 385 -5.26 3.33 17.71
#